data_22cc5fd69034bd85c2a49bf48de51d2b
#
_entry.id   22cc5fd69034bd85c2a49bf48de51d2b
#
_cell.length_a   1.000
_cell.length_b   1.000
_cell.length_c   1.000
_cell.angle_alpha   90.00
_cell.angle_beta   90.00
_cell.angle_gamma   90.00
#
_symmetry.space_group_name_H-M   'P 1'
#
loop_
_entity.id
_entity.type
_entity.pdbx_description
1 polymer ?
#
loop_
_entity_poly.entity_id
_entity_poly.type
_entity_poly.pdbx_seq_one_letter_code
_entity_poly.pdbx_strand_id
1 'polypeptide(L)'
;MDEPDDAARAGRADARRNRERLLTAAKAAFAELGADVSLEEIARRAGVGIATLYRNFASREAILEAVYRRDVEDHSASATRLLETMAPGEALHEWMRRALNYAATKRGMSSALASITDGSSELYAYSSRLYVDAVTLLVQRATESGDIREGVDPMDLLGALGGLAHGVGRADWQARALRLLDILMDGLRYKQPTLRPAPE
;
A
#
# COMPACT_ATOMS: atom_id res chain seq x y z
N MET A 1 -39.55 12.23 -22.05
CA MET A 1 -38.44 12.20 -23.01
C MET A 1 -37.13 12.15 -22.23
N ASP A 2 -36.84 10.95 -21.56
CA ASP A 2 -35.71 10.79 -20.62
C ASP A 2 -35.01 9.42 -20.69
N GLU A 3 -35.21 8.61 -21.76
CA GLU A 3 -34.66 7.26 -21.86
C GLU A 3 -33.18 7.12 -22.27
N PRO A 4 -32.51 8.03 -23.02
CA PRO A 4 -31.14 7.80 -23.44
C PRO A 4 -30.10 7.98 -22.31
N ASP A 5 -30.37 8.80 -21.30
CA ASP A 5 -29.41 9.09 -20.22
C ASP A 5 -29.34 7.96 -19.16
N ASP A 6 -30.44 7.26 -18.94
CA ASP A 6 -30.52 6.17 -17.95
C ASP A 6 -29.80 4.90 -18.46
N ALA A 7 -29.93 4.56 -19.72
CA ALA A 7 -29.20 3.44 -20.35
C ALA A 7 -27.68 3.71 -20.36
N ALA A 8 -27.26 4.94 -20.63
CA ALA A 8 -25.86 5.34 -20.60
C ALA A 8 -25.29 5.33 -19.17
N ARG A 9 -26.07 5.70 -18.15
CA ARG A 9 -25.71 5.62 -16.73
C ARG A 9 -25.59 4.17 -16.27
N ALA A 10 -26.53 3.30 -16.64
CA ALA A 10 -26.50 1.86 -16.36
C ALA A 10 -25.26 1.21 -16.98
N GLY A 11 -24.96 1.51 -18.25
CA GLY A 11 -23.76 0.99 -18.93
C GLY A 11 -22.44 1.43 -18.26
N ARG A 12 -22.32 2.69 -17.82
CA ARG A 12 -21.15 3.18 -17.06
C ARG A 12 -21.02 2.50 -15.69
N ALA A 13 -22.14 2.28 -15.00
CA ALA A 13 -22.16 1.57 -13.71
C ALA A 13 -21.75 0.11 -13.87
N ASP A 14 -22.18 -0.58 -14.92
CA ASP A 14 -21.77 -1.95 -15.25
C ASP A 14 -20.28 -2.03 -15.60
N ALA A 15 -19.77 -1.11 -16.39
CA ALA A 15 -18.34 -1.05 -16.73
C ALA A 15 -17.50 -0.86 -15.47
N ARG A 16 -17.90 0.03 -14.56
CA ARG A 16 -17.22 0.23 -13.27
C ARG A 16 -17.26 -1.03 -12.42
N ARG A 17 -18.42 -1.69 -12.29
CA ARG A 17 -18.53 -2.96 -11.54
C ARG A 17 -17.64 -4.05 -12.13
N ASN A 18 -17.60 -4.19 -13.44
CA ASN A 18 -16.75 -5.17 -14.11
C ASN A 18 -15.27 -4.87 -13.88
N ARG A 19 -14.85 -3.59 -13.93
CA ARG A 19 -13.48 -3.18 -13.62
C ARG A 19 -13.08 -3.53 -12.19
N GLU A 20 -13.95 -3.28 -11.21
CA GLU A 20 -13.73 -3.63 -9.81
C GLU A 20 -13.59 -5.14 -9.59
N ARG A 21 -14.46 -5.94 -10.24
CA ARG A 21 -14.39 -7.41 -10.18
C ARG A 21 -13.08 -7.93 -10.77
N LEU A 22 -12.66 -7.37 -11.90
CA LEU A 22 -11.40 -7.71 -12.56
C LEU A 22 -10.19 -7.37 -11.67
N LEU A 23 -10.14 -6.19 -11.06
CA LEU A 23 -9.05 -5.81 -10.15
C LEU A 23 -9.00 -6.71 -8.91
N THR A 24 -10.14 -7.05 -8.33
CA THR A 24 -10.21 -7.94 -7.17
C THR A 24 -9.75 -9.35 -7.53
N ALA A 25 -10.21 -9.88 -8.66
CA ALA A 25 -9.79 -11.20 -9.14
C ALA A 25 -8.31 -11.23 -9.53
N ALA A 26 -7.81 -10.18 -10.19
CA ALA A 26 -6.40 -10.06 -10.56
C ALA A 26 -5.50 -10.03 -9.33
N LYS A 27 -5.84 -9.24 -8.30
CA LYS A 27 -5.08 -9.19 -7.04
C LYS A 27 -4.95 -10.57 -6.40
N ALA A 28 -6.07 -11.30 -6.28
CA ALA A 28 -6.08 -12.65 -5.72
C ALA A 28 -5.26 -13.63 -6.59
N ALA A 29 -5.45 -13.58 -7.92
CA ALA A 29 -4.74 -14.46 -8.83
C ALA A 29 -3.22 -14.21 -8.82
N PHE A 30 -2.77 -12.96 -8.82
CA PHE A 30 -1.37 -12.61 -8.70
C PHE A 30 -0.74 -13.05 -7.37
N ALA A 31 -1.49 -12.93 -6.27
CA ALA A 31 -1.01 -13.38 -4.95
C ALA A 31 -0.84 -14.89 -4.87
N GLU A 32 -1.73 -15.66 -5.49
CA GLU A 32 -1.75 -17.14 -5.42
C GLU A 32 -0.84 -17.79 -6.47
N LEU A 33 -0.87 -17.30 -7.71
CA LEU A 33 -0.28 -17.92 -8.88
C LEU A 33 0.93 -17.17 -9.46
N GLY A 34 1.22 -15.98 -8.90
CA GLY A 34 2.28 -15.12 -9.40
C GLY A 34 1.87 -14.24 -10.59
N ALA A 35 2.83 -13.41 -11.05
CA ALA A 35 2.60 -12.43 -12.12
C ALA A 35 2.31 -13.05 -13.50
N ASP A 36 2.68 -14.32 -13.70
CA ASP A 36 2.53 -15.03 -14.97
C ASP A 36 1.14 -15.68 -15.17
N VAL A 37 0.23 -15.54 -14.20
CA VAL A 37 -1.14 -16.06 -14.33
C VAL A 37 -1.81 -15.55 -15.61
N SER A 38 -2.53 -16.42 -16.32
CA SER A 38 -3.15 -16.03 -17.59
C SER A 38 -4.28 -15.01 -17.42
N LEU A 39 -4.48 -14.14 -18.43
CA LEU A 39 -5.57 -13.17 -18.42
C LEU A 39 -6.94 -13.86 -18.50
N GLU A 40 -7.00 -15.03 -19.12
CA GLU A 40 -8.19 -15.90 -19.17
C GLU A 40 -8.58 -16.37 -17.78
N GLU A 41 -7.60 -16.75 -16.95
CA GLU A 41 -7.87 -17.16 -15.56
C GLU A 41 -8.37 -15.97 -14.72
N ILE A 42 -7.81 -14.79 -14.91
CA ILE A 42 -8.29 -13.56 -14.25
C ILE A 42 -9.74 -13.25 -14.69
N ALA A 43 -10.05 -13.31 -15.98
CA ALA A 43 -11.39 -13.07 -16.50
C ALA A 43 -12.39 -14.10 -15.96
N ARG A 44 -11.99 -15.39 -15.91
CA ARG A 44 -12.80 -16.49 -15.35
C ARG A 44 -13.11 -16.25 -13.87
N ARG A 45 -12.11 -15.89 -13.05
CA ARG A 45 -12.30 -15.58 -11.62
C ARG A 45 -13.17 -14.34 -11.41
N ALA A 46 -13.06 -13.35 -12.28
CA ALA A 46 -13.89 -12.16 -12.24
C ALA A 46 -15.34 -12.44 -12.73
N GLY A 47 -15.62 -13.60 -13.33
CA GLY A 47 -16.91 -13.95 -13.92
C GLY A 47 -17.27 -13.04 -15.09
N VAL A 48 -16.29 -12.67 -15.93
CA VAL A 48 -16.48 -11.88 -17.15
C VAL A 48 -15.82 -12.57 -18.35
N GLY A 49 -16.28 -12.25 -19.55
CA GLY A 49 -15.63 -12.73 -20.78
C GLY A 49 -14.27 -12.06 -21.02
N ILE A 50 -13.32 -12.77 -21.66
CA ILE A 50 -11.98 -12.25 -21.98
C ILE A 50 -12.06 -10.95 -22.81
N ALA A 51 -13.03 -10.82 -23.72
CA ALA A 51 -13.25 -9.58 -24.46
C ALA A 51 -13.61 -8.38 -23.56
N THR A 52 -14.28 -8.63 -22.44
CA THR A 52 -14.58 -7.60 -21.43
C THR A 52 -13.33 -7.20 -20.68
N LEU A 53 -12.44 -8.16 -20.37
CA LEU A 53 -11.14 -7.86 -19.77
C LEU A 53 -10.31 -6.95 -20.68
N TYR A 54 -10.14 -7.30 -21.96
CA TYR A 54 -9.36 -6.47 -22.89
C TYR A 54 -9.97 -5.08 -23.17
N ARG A 55 -11.28 -4.93 -23.06
CA ARG A 55 -11.92 -3.59 -23.11
C ARG A 55 -11.58 -2.72 -21.89
N ASN A 56 -11.33 -3.33 -20.74
CA ASN A 56 -10.97 -2.61 -19.51
C ASN A 56 -9.46 -2.40 -19.34
N PHE A 57 -8.64 -3.34 -19.83
CA PHE A 57 -7.20 -3.35 -19.66
C PHE A 57 -6.54 -3.85 -20.95
N ALA A 58 -5.77 -2.99 -21.60
CA ALA A 58 -5.15 -3.28 -22.90
C ALA A 58 -4.07 -4.38 -22.81
N SER A 59 -3.45 -4.56 -21.64
CA SER A 59 -2.37 -5.54 -21.44
C SER A 59 -2.35 -6.07 -20.01
N ARG A 60 -1.49 -7.05 -19.77
CA ARG A 60 -1.18 -7.58 -18.44
C ARG A 60 -0.59 -6.50 -17.53
N GLU A 61 0.34 -5.70 -18.07
CA GLU A 61 1.00 -4.62 -17.36
C GLU A 61 -0.03 -3.58 -16.91
N ALA A 62 -1.02 -3.26 -17.74
CA ALA A 62 -2.10 -2.33 -17.39
C ALA A 62 -2.96 -2.84 -16.21
N ILE A 63 -3.22 -4.15 -16.13
CA ILE A 63 -3.92 -4.74 -14.98
C ILE A 63 -3.02 -4.70 -13.75
N LEU A 64 -1.75 -5.08 -13.89
CA LEU A 64 -0.78 -5.10 -12.80
C LEU A 64 -0.59 -3.70 -12.21
N GLU A 65 -0.42 -2.70 -13.09
CA GLU A 65 -0.36 -1.28 -12.68
C GLU A 65 -1.62 -0.84 -11.93
N ALA A 66 -2.80 -1.18 -12.45
CA ALA A 66 -4.06 -0.78 -11.83
C ALA A 66 -4.29 -1.45 -10.47
N VAL A 67 -3.88 -2.72 -10.30
CA VAL A 67 -3.88 -3.41 -9.00
C VAL A 67 -2.92 -2.73 -8.03
N TYR A 68 -1.69 -2.44 -8.48
CA TYR A 68 -0.69 -1.78 -7.65
C TYR A 68 -1.14 -0.38 -7.21
N ARG A 69 -1.64 0.43 -8.14
CA ARG A 69 -2.15 1.79 -7.87
C ARG A 69 -3.26 1.76 -6.80
N ARG A 70 -4.23 0.86 -6.97
CA ARG A 70 -5.31 0.68 -6.00
C ARG A 70 -4.79 0.28 -4.61
N ASP A 71 -3.85 -0.65 -4.56
CA ASP A 71 -3.28 -1.10 -3.29
C ASP A 71 -2.55 0.03 -2.56
N VAL A 72 -1.81 0.86 -3.29
CA VAL A 72 -1.14 2.05 -2.75
C VAL A 72 -2.16 3.07 -2.22
N GLU A 73 -3.20 3.35 -3.01
CA GLU A 73 -4.30 4.26 -2.63
C GLU A 73 -5.01 3.77 -1.35
N ASP A 74 -5.40 2.49 -1.31
CA ASP A 74 -6.09 1.88 -0.18
C ASP A 74 -5.22 1.88 1.09
N HIS A 75 -3.93 1.58 0.94
CA HIS A 75 -2.99 1.58 2.06
C HIS A 75 -2.75 3.01 2.57
N SER A 76 -2.47 3.96 1.69
CA SER A 76 -2.27 5.36 2.08
C SER A 76 -3.52 5.94 2.75
N ALA A 77 -4.70 5.73 2.18
CA ALA A 77 -5.97 6.16 2.77
C ALA A 77 -6.28 5.48 4.12
N SER A 78 -5.65 4.33 4.41
CA SER A 78 -5.81 3.68 5.72
C SER A 78 -5.21 4.48 6.87
N ALA A 79 -4.27 5.40 6.62
CA ALA A 79 -3.69 6.26 7.65
C ALA A 79 -4.77 7.08 8.39
N THR A 80 -5.64 7.76 7.64
CA THR A 80 -6.75 8.54 8.21
C THR A 80 -7.72 7.63 8.99
N ARG A 81 -8.10 6.49 8.42
CA ARG A 81 -9.02 5.54 9.08
C ARG A 81 -8.45 4.97 10.38
N LEU A 82 -7.15 4.72 10.44
CA LEU A 82 -6.49 4.25 11.66
C LEU A 82 -6.51 5.33 12.74
N LEU A 83 -6.26 6.59 12.39
CA LEU A 83 -6.32 7.72 13.32
C LEU A 83 -7.72 7.98 13.89
N GLU A 84 -8.78 7.53 13.21
CA GLU A 84 -10.16 7.61 13.70
C GLU A 84 -10.46 6.56 14.80
N THR A 85 -9.69 5.48 14.88
CA THR A 85 -10.02 4.30 15.69
C THR A 85 -8.97 3.90 16.72
N MET A 86 -7.76 4.47 16.68
CA MET A 86 -6.67 4.12 17.59
C MET A 86 -5.81 5.35 17.94
N ALA A 87 -5.01 5.22 19.01
CA ALA A 87 -4.04 6.25 19.39
C ALA A 87 -3.04 6.50 18.24
N PRO A 88 -2.59 7.76 18.04
CA PRO A 88 -1.75 8.10 16.89
C PRO A 88 -0.46 7.28 16.77
N GLY A 89 0.22 6.98 17.87
CA GLY A 89 1.42 6.12 17.86
C GLY A 89 1.09 4.67 17.48
N GLU A 90 -0.07 4.15 17.88
CA GLU A 90 -0.55 2.83 17.47
C GLU A 90 -0.97 2.82 16.00
N ALA A 91 -1.61 3.90 15.54
CA ALA A 91 -1.99 4.07 14.13
C ALA A 91 -0.76 4.06 13.22
N LEU A 92 0.32 4.77 13.58
CA LEU A 92 1.59 4.76 12.87
C LEU A 92 2.19 3.34 12.82
N HIS A 93 2.27 2.65 13.98
CA HIS A 93 2.79 1.29 14.05
C HIS A 93 1.99 0.33 13.17
N GLU A 94 0.65 0.34 13.29
CA GLU A 94 -0.22 -0.53 12.52
C GLU A 94 -0.13 -0.25 11.02
N TRP A 95 -0.01 1.01 10.61
CA TRP A 95 0.16 1.38 9.21
C TRP A 95 1.46 0.81 8.65
N MET A 96 2.59 0.97 9.35
CA MET A 96 3.88 0.40 8.94
C MET A 96 3.85 -1.13 8.93
N ARG A 97 3.19 -1.76 9.90
CA ARG A 97 3.00 -3.23 9.97
C ARG A 97 2.23 -3.75 8.75
N ARG A 98 1.16 -3.06 8.34
CA ARG A 98 0.39 -3.40 7.12
C ARG A 98 1.24 -3.28 5.86
N ALA A 99 2.10 -2.26 5.76
CA ALA A 99 3.00 -2.11 4.63
C ALA A 99 3.99 -3.29 4.51
N LEU A 100 4.58 -3.74 5.62
CA LEU A 100 5.46 -4.92 5.63
C LEU A 100 4.70 -6.21 5.27
N ASN A 101 3.49 -6.42 5.79
CA ASN A 101 2.67 -7.56 5.44
C ASN A 101 2.32 -7.56 3.95
N TYR A 102 2.00 -6.40 3.39
CA TYR A 102 1.74 -6.25 1.97
C TYR A 102 2.99 -6.54 1.11
N ALA A 103 4.18 -6.10 1.53
CA ALA A 103 5.44 -6.43 0.86
C ALA A 103 5.68 -7.95 0.79
N ALA A 104 5.29 -8.70 1.84
CA ALA A 104 5.36 -10.15 1.85
C ALA A 104 4.44 -10.80 0.80
N THR A 105 3.23 -10.29 0.66
CA THR A 105 2.24 -10.81 -0.32
C THR A 105 2.61 -10.49 -1.77
N LYS A 106 3.35 -9.40 -2.00
CA LYS A 106 3.85 -8.98 -3.33
C LYS A 106 4.96 -9.86 -3.91
N ARG A 107 5.49 -10.81 -3.16
CA ARG A 107 6.65 -11.62 -3.60
C ARG A 107 6.46 -12.22 -5.00
N GLY A 108 5.28 -12.73 -5.31
CA GLY A 108 4.96 -13.32 -6.62
C GLY A 108 4.87 -12.31 -7.77
N MET A 109 4.85 -11.01 -7.47
CA MET A 109 4.69 -9.94 -8.46
C MET A 109 5.94 -9.06 -8.59
N SER A 110 7.00 -9.30 -7.79
CA SER A 110 8.11 -8.37 -7.62
C SER A 110 8.89 -8.09 -8.91
N SER A 111 9.14 -9.10 -9.75
CA SER A 111 9.86 -8.92 -11.02
C SER A 111 9.04 -8.13 -12.04
N ALA A 112 7.74 -8.41 -12.17
CA ALA A 112 6.86 -7.70 -13.08
C ALA A 112 6.58 -6.27 -12.59
N LEU A 113 6.51 -6.04 -11.27
CA LEU A 113 6.37 -4.70 -10.70
C LEU A 113 7.64 -3.88 -10.86
N ALA A 114 8.83 -4.47 -10.76
CA ALA A 114 10.09 -3.75 -10.91
C ALA A 114 10.20 -3.03 -12.25
N SER A 115 9.66 -3.60 -13.32
CA SER A 115 9.65 -2.97 -14.65
C SER A 115 8.65 -1.82 -14.78
N ILE A 116 7.61 -1.78 -13.94
CA ILE A 116 6.55 -0.78 -13.95
C ILE A 116 6.83 0.34 -12.93
N THR A 117 7.54 0.01 -11.85
CA THR A 117 7.85 0.93 -10.75
C THR A 117 9.33 1.29 -10.68
N ASP A 118 10.01 1.36 -11.81
CA ASP A 118 11.34 1.92 -11.83
C ASP A 118 11.31 3.39 -11.34
N GLY A 119 12.39 3.85 -10.74
CA GLY A 119 12.42 5.17 -10.08
C GLY A 119 12.12 6.37 -10.99
N SER A 120 11.98 6.16 -12.30
CA SER A 120 11.65 7.16 -13.31
C SER A 120 10.18 7.16 -13.73
N SER A 121 9.38 6.14 -13.31
CA SER A 121 8.00 5.99 -13.75
C SER A 121 7.06 7.00 -13.05
N GLU A 122 6.05 7.48 -13.78
CA GLU A 122 4.97 8.31 -13.22
C GLU A 122 4.24 7.60 -12.07
N LEU A 123 4.08 6.29 -12.19
CA LEU A 123 3.48 5.45 -11.15
C LEU A 123 4.31 5.45 -9.86
N TYR A 124 5.65 5.40 -9.98
CA TYR A 124 6.54 5.50 -8.83
C TYR A 124 6.40 6.85 -8.13
N ALA A 125 6.45 7.95 -8.90
CA ALA A 125 6.30 9.30 -8.36
C ALA A 125 4.95 9.51 -7.67
N TYR A 126 3.87 9.01 -8.27
CA TYR A 126 2.52 9.04 -7.70
C TYR A 126 2.45 8.26 -6.38
N SER A 127 2.94 7.03 -6.38
CA SER A 127 2.94 6.15 -5.22
C SER A 127 3.76 6.72 -4.06
N SER A 128 4.96 7.23 -4.36
CA SER A 128 5.84 7.85 -3.37
C SER A 128 5.17 9.02 -2.68
N ARG A 129 4.49 9.89 -3.43
CA ARG A 129 3.76 11.02 -2.86
C ARG A 129 2.68 10.58 -1.87
N LEU A 130 1.85 9.60 -2.24
CA LEU A 130 0.81 9.07 -1.35
C LEU A 130 1.38 8.49 -0.05
N TYR A 131 2.51 7.78 -0.13
CA TYR A 131 3.18 7.24 1.06
C TYR A 131 3.78 8.35 1.93
N VAL A 132 4.41 9.35 1.32
CA VAL A 132 4.96 10.51 2.03
C VAL A 132 3.86 11.27 2.76
N ASP A 133 2.74 11.57 2.09
CA ASP A 133 1.61 12.27 2.69
C ASP A 133 1.03 11.49 3.88
N ALA A 134 0.85 10.18 3.71
CA ALA A 134 0.30 9.31 4.76
C ALA A 134 1.21 9.22 5.99
N VAL A 135 2.53 8.98 5.79
CA VAL A 135 3.46 8.87 6.91
C VAL A 135 3.67 10.22 7.60
N THR A 136 3.69 11.32 6.85
CA THR A 136 3.77 12.67 7.42
C THR A 136 2.60 12.96 8.35
N LEU A 137 1.37 12.66 7.91
CA LEU A 137 0.17 12.79 8.73
C LEU A 137 0.29 11.97 10.02
N LEU A 138 0.70 10.70 9.91
CA LEU A 138 0.80 9.80 11.08
C LEU A 138 1.89 10.25 12.06
N VAL A 139 3.07 10.64 11.59
CA VAL A 139 4.16 11.15 12.42
C VAL A 139 3.75 12.43 13.12
N GLN A 140 3.13 13.37 12.39
CA GLN A 140 2.66 14.61 12.98
C GLN A 140 1.67 14.35 14.12
N ARG A 141 0.67 13.52 13.91
CA ARG A 141 -0.34 13.18 14.92
C ARG A 141 0.26 12.45 16.14
N ALA A 142 1.19 11.52 15.89
CA ALA A 142 1.85 10.79 16.97
C ALA A 142 2.81 11.68 17.79
N THR A 143 3.42 12.69 17.17
CA THR A 143 4.24 13.69 17.88
C THR A 143 3.35 14.66 18.68
N GLU A 144 2.27 15.17 18.08
CA GLU A 144 1.31 16.06 18.75
C GLU A 144 0.66 15.42 19.98
N SER A 145 0.34 14.12 19.93
CA SER A 145 -0.20 13.36 21.08
C SER A 145 0.88 13.02 22.13
N GLY A 146 2.16 13.16 21.77
CA GLY A 146 3.28 12.78 22.63
C GLY A 146 3.52 11.25 22.68
N ASP A 147 2.93 10.47 21.77
CA ASP A 147 3.14 9.01 21.66
C ASP A 147 4.54 8.68 21.13
N ILE A 148 5.13 9.57 20.32
CA ILE A 148 6.52 9.49 19.88
C ILE A 148 7.27 10.77 20.21
N ARG A 149 8.61 10.68 20.20
CA ARG A 149 9.50 11.83 20.42
C ARG A 149 9.38 12.86 19.31
N GLU A 150 9.74 14.11 19.60
CA GLU A 150 9.93 15.17 18.60
C GLU A 150 11.15 14.90 17.69
N GLY A 151 11.18 15.59 16.54
CA GLY A 151 12.31 15.55 15.62
C GLY A 151 12.40 14.27 14.78
N VAL A 152 11.32 13.50 14.69
CA VAL A 152 11.25 12.33 13.79
C VAL A 152 10.95 12.80 12.36
N ASP A 153 11.88 12.54 11.43
CA ASP A 153 11.65 12.79 10.02
C ASP A 153 10.79 11.66 9.42
N PRO A 154 9.62 11.95 8.83
CA PRO A 154 8.80 10.95 8.15
C PRO A 154 9.55 10.18 7.05
N MET A 155 10.53 10.81 6.38
CA MET A 155 11.32 10.18 5.33
C MET A 155 12.27 9.12 5.88
N ASP A 156 12.81 9.30 7.10
CA ASP A 156 13.62 8.29 7.78
C ASP A 156 12.79 7.02 8.06
N LEU A 157 11.51 7.18 8.43
CA LEU A 157 10.62 6.03 8.65
C LEU A 157 10.27 5.31 7.34
N LEU A 158 10.06 6.02 6.24
CA LEU A 158 9.88 5.38 4.93
C LEU A 158 11.16 4.67 4.48
N GLY A 159 12.33 5.26 4.71
CA GLY A 159 13.62 4.64 4.46
C GLY A 159 13.81 3.35 5.28
N ALA A 160 13.51 3.40 6.58
CA ALA A 160 13.55 2.23 7.46
C ALA A 160 12.57 1.13 6.99
N LEU A 161 11.33 1.50 6.61
CA LEU A 161 10.34 0.57 6.09
C LEU A 161 10.82 -0.11 4.80
N GLY A 162 11.43 0.66 3.88
CA GLY A 162 12.05 0.15 2.66
C GLY A 162 13.19 -0.82 2.96
N GLY A 163 14.06 -0.48 3.92
CA GLY A 163 15.14 -1.35 4.39
C GLY A 163 14.62 -2.66 4.98
N LEU A 164 13.59 -2.60 5.81
CA LEU A 164 12.93 -3.79 6.37
C LEU A 164 12.29 -4.65 5.27
N ALA A 165 11.73 -4.04 4.25
CA ALA A 165 11.13 -4.74 3.12
C ALA A 165 12.17 -5.37 2.18
N HIS A 166 13.42 -4.93 2.19
CA HIS A 166 14.48 -5.43 1.28
C HIS A 166 14.79 -6.93 1.47
N GLY A 167 14.52 -7.49 2.64
CA GLY A 167 14.72 -8.91 2.94
C GLY A 167 13.64 -9.87 2.40
N VAL A 168 12.62 -9.36 1.70
CA VAL A 168 11.53 -10.20 1.12
C VAL A 168 12.12 -11.30 0.25
N GLY A 169 11.72 -12.55 0.53
CA GLY A 169 12.24 -13.73 -0.19
C GLY A 169 13.06 -14.68 0.68
N ARG A 170 13.62 -14.22 1.79
CA ARG A 170 14.32 -15.08 2.75
C ARG A 170 13.33 -15.81 3.66
N ALA A 171 13.69 -17.01 4.11
CA ALA A 171 12.96 -17.68 5.17
C ALA A 171 12.91 -16.77 6.41
N ASP A 172 11.80 -16.79 7.16
CA ASP A 172 11.59 -15.98 8.37
C ASP A 172 11.63 -14.44 8.22
N TRP A 173 11.83 -13.91 6.99
CA TRP A 173 11.96 -12.47 6.77
C TRP A 173 10.82 -11.66 7.42
N GLN A 174 9.58 -12.07 7.21
CA GLN A 174 8.42 -11.32 7.70
C GLN A 174 8.40 -11.21 9.22
N ALA A 175 8.64 -12.34 9.92
CA ALA A 175 8.70 -12.35 11.38
C ALA A 175 9.86 -11.48 11.91
N ARG A 176 10.99 -11.48 11.20
CA ARG A 176 12.15 -10.63 11.55
C ARG A 176 11.83 -9.15 11.30
N ALA A 177 11.25 -8.81 10.15
CA ALA A 177 10.90 -7.43 9.81
C ALA A 177 9.91 -6.83 10.82
N LEU A 178 8.91 -7.62 11.26
CA LEU A 178 7.95 -7.19 12.27
C LEU A 178 8.62 -6.95 13.62
N ARG A 179 9.51 -7.85 14.09
CA ARG A 179 10.26 -7.60 15.34
C ARG A 179 11.17 -6.38 15.26
N LEU A 180 11.79 -6.12 14.10
CA LEU A 180 12.61 -4.92 13.91
C LEU A 180 11.76 -3.66 13.88
N LEU A 181 10.54 -3.73 13.31
CA LEU A 181 9.58 -2.65 13.39
C LEU A 181 9.19 -2.34 14.85
N ASP A 182 8.95 -3.37 15.68
CA ASP A 182 8.62 -3.16 17.10
C ASP A 182 9.78 -2.44 17.82
N ILE A 183 11.03 -2.87 17.59
CA ILE A 183 12.22 -2.20 18.15
C ILE A 183 12.31 -0.74 17.69
N LEU A 184 12.06 -0.46 16.41
CA LEU A 184 12.04 0.90 15.88
C LEU A 184 10.97 1.74 16.59
N MET A 185 9.76 1.23 16.72
CA MET A 185 8.66 1.93 17.39
C MET A 185 8.94 2.19 18.86
N ASP A 186 9.57 1.25 19.58
CA ASP A 186 9.98 1.45 20.97
C ASP A 186 11.04 2.56 21.06
N GLY A 187 11.98 2.62 20.13
CA GLY A 187 12.95 3.70 20.02
C GLY A 187 12.34 5.07 19.76
N LEU A 188 11.21 5.12 19.00
CA LEU A 188 10.47 6.37 18.77
C LEU A 188 9.70 6.83 20.01
N ARG A 189 9.23 5.91 20.84
CA ARG A 189 8.52 6.20 22.11
C ARG A 189 9.46 6.68 23.21
N TYR A 190 10.76 6.36 23.09
CA TYR A 190 11.73 6.74 24.08
C TYR A 190 11.93 8.26 24.10
N LYS A 191 11.50 8.89 25.20
CA LYS A 191 11.78 10.31 25.50
C LYS A 191 13.11 10.37 26.23
N GLN A 192 14.13 11.00 25.62
CA GLN A 192 15.38 11.27 26.34
C GLN A 192 15.05 12.04 27.62
N PRO A 193 15.55 11.60 28.79
CA PRO A 193 15.48 12.41 30.00
C PRO A 193 16.14 13.76 29.69
N THR A 194 15.44 14.87 29.92
CA THR A 194 16.05 16.19 29.90
C THR A 194 17.22 16.16 30.91
N LEU A 195 18.46 16.17 30.40
CA LEU A 195 19.62 16.35 31.25
C LEU A 195 19.42 17.64 32.04
N ARG A 196 19.15 17.53 33.33
CA ARG A 196 19.18 18.67 34.22
C ARG A 196 20.56 19.32 34.07
N PRO A 197 20.67 20.65 33.80
CA PRO A 197 21.95 21.31 33.81
C PRO A 197 22.62 21.03 35.17
N ALA A 198 23.91 20.70 35.14
CA ALA A 198 24.67 20.52 36.35
C ALA A 198 24.53 21.80 37.21
N PRO A 199 24.31 21.71 38.54
CA PRO A 199 24.34 22.89 39.40
C PRO A 199 25.71 23.52 39.29
N GLU A 200 25.79 24.85 39.06
CA GLU A 200 26.99 25.66 39.11
C GLU A 200 27.64 25.63 40.49
#